data_15d89bdaefa30dc7d32d1cbd9995ba3a
#
_entry.id   15d89bdaefa30dc7d32d1cbd9995ba3a
#
_cell.length_a   1.000
_cell.length_b   1.000
_cell.length_c   1.000
_cell.angle_alpha   90.00
_cell.angle_beta   90.00
_cell.angle_gamma   90.00
#
_symmetry.space_group_name_H-M   'P 1'
#
loop_
_entity.id
_entity.type
_entity.pdbx_description
1 polymer ?
#
loop_
_entity_poly.entity_id
_entity_poly.type
_entity_poly.pdbx_seq_one_letter_code
_entity_poly.pdbx_strand_id
1 'polypeptide(L)'
;MIPNKTIEELISKHSTLEKDLSSGTIDKKLFAEKSKEYSDVNEIIENAKKYISFDNDKKELEKILNDTSSDEELINMAEKELGDLQIQHEINEKKLKLFLLPKDEADKKNAIIEIRAGTGGLEASLFASDLFKMYEKVSHKKKWSLELISISRSDAGGLKEVIASIKGNNIYSTLKYESGVHRVQRVPDTETQGRVHTSAATVAVLPEAEEVDLKINDSDLRIDVFRAGGPGGQSVNTTDSAVRITHIPTGLSVSQQDEKSQHKNKAKGMKILRARLYELERSRIDQERSQDRKTKIGTGDRSERIRTYNFPQGRVTDHRINLTLHRLEEFLEGEAFDEMIESLTLQAQEESLSNLK
;
A
#
# COMPACT_ATOMS: atom_id res chain seq x y z
N MET A 1 -20.56 -17.22 -5.84
CA MET A 1 -21.10 -17.59 -4.51
C MET A 1 -19.97 -17.78 -3.52
N ILE A 2 -20.10 -17.22 -2.33
CA ILE A 2 -19.15 -17.43 -1.23
C ILE A 2 -19.54 -18.77 -0.55
N PRO A 3 -18.57 -19.63 -0.17
CA PRO A 3 -18.88 -20.83 0.59
C PRO A 3 -19.53 -20.48 1.93
N ASN A 4 -20.66 -21.09 2.26
CA ASN A 4 -21.38 -20.83 3.52
C ASN A 4 -20.48 -21.06 4.75
N LYS A 5 -19.57 -22.04 4.67
CA LYS A 5 -18.59 -22.31 5.71
C LYS A 5 -17.72 -21.10 6.07
N THR A 6 -17.27 -20.34 5.07
CA THR A 6 -16.47 -19.13 5.29
C THR A 6 -17.25 -18.04 6.01
N ILE A 7 -18.56 -17.92 5.70
CA ILE A 7 -19.43 -16.95 6.37
C ILE A 7 -19.75 -17.40 7.80
N GLU A 8 -19.97 -18.68 8.03
CA GLU A 8 -20.14 -19.24 9.37
C GLU A 8 -18.91 -19.05 10.26
N GLU A 9 -17.70 -19.24 9.69
CA GLU A 9 -16.43 -18.95 10.37
C GLU A 9 -16.34 -17.46 10.75
N LEU A 10 -16.76 -16.54 9.88
CA LEU A 10 -16.81 -15.11 10.16
C LEU A 10 -17.76 -14.78 11.32
N ILE A 11 -18.95 -15.37 11.32
CA ILE A 11 -19.93 -15.17 12.40
C ILE A 11 -19.42 -15.75 13.72
N SER A 12 -18.81 -16.93 13.68
CA SER A 12 -18.19 -17.55 14.85
C SER A 12 -17.06 -16.69 15.41
N LYS A 13 -16.22 -16.13 14.53
CA LYS A 13 -15.14 -15.21 14.91
C LYS A 13 -15.68 -13.95 15.59
N HIS A 14 -16.74 -13.34 15.05
CA HIS A 14 -17.41 -12.20 15.69
C HIS A 14 -17.88 -12.53 17.11
N SER A 15 -18.58 -13.64 17.28
CA SER A 15 -19.06 -14.12 18.60
C SER A 15 -17.92 -14.37 19.60
N THR A 16 -16.77 -14.88 19.11
CA THR A 16 -15.58 -15.14 19.95
C THR A 16 -14.94 -13.82 20.38
N LEU A 17 -14.78 -12.86 19.46
CA LEU A 17 -14.24 -11.55 19.76
C LEU A 17 -15.12 -10.78 20.75
N GLU A 18 -16.45 -10.88 20.63
CA GLU A 18 -17.41 -10.27 21.54
C GLU A 18 -17.29 -10.83 22.96
N LYS A 19 -17.16 -12.16 23.09
CA LYS A 19 -16.94 -12.85 24.38
C LYS A 19 -15.60 -12.46 25.00
N ASP A 20 -14.56 -12.44 24.19
CA ASP A 20 -13.23 -12.06 24.64
C ASP A 20 -13.21 -10.62 25.18
N LEU A 21 -13.75 -9.67 24.42
CA LEU A 21 -13.80 -8.24 24.83
C LEU A 21 -14.67 -8.02 26.07
N SER A 22 -15.74 -8.81 26.24
CA SER A 22 -16.61 -8.72 27.42
C SER A 22 -16.01 -9.35 28.67
N SER A 23 -15.04 -10.27 28.54
CA SER A 23 -14.45 -11.00 29.69
C SER A 23 -13.55 -10.15 30.60
N GLY A 24 -13.08 -9.00 30.11
CA GLY A 24 -12.22 -8.06 30.87
C GLY A 24 -10.84 -8.58 31.25
N THR A 25 -10.44 -9.77 30.80
CA THR A 25 -9.17 -10.43 31.17
C THR A 25 -8.02 -10.22 30.20
N ILE A 26 -8.23 -9.38 29.16
CA ILE A 26 -7.27 -9.21 28.06
C ILE A 26 -6.22 -8.14 28.39
N ASP A 27 -4.97 -8.39 28.02
CA ASP A 27 -3.87 -7.43 28.10
C ASP A 27 -4.18 -6.17 27.25
N LYS A 28 -3.82 -4.97 27.74
CA LYS A 28 -4.13 -3.69 27.09
C LYS A 28 -3.70 -3.58 25.64
N LYS A 29 -2.57 -4.19 25.24
CA LYS A 29 -2.13 -4.19 23.85
C LYS A 29 -3.03 -5.07 22.97
N LEU A 30 -3.34 -6.27 23.46
CA LEU A 30 -4.21 -7.23 22.76
C LEU A 30 -5.66 -6.74 22.67
N PHE A 31 -6.11 -5.96 23.67
CA PHE A 31 -7.44 -5.35 23.69
C PHE A 31 -7.63 -4.37 22.53
N ALA A 32 -6.65 -3.51 22.26
CA ALA A 32 -6.72 -2.55 21.16
C ALA A 32 -6.80 -3.24 19.78
N GLU A 33 -6.02 -4.30 19.57
CA GLU A 33 -6.04 -5.09 18.33
C GLU A 33 -7.38 -5.82 18.16
N LYS A 34 -7.84 -6.54 19.18
CA LYS A 34 -9.12 -7.26 19.14
C LYS A 34 -10.32 -6.33 19.01
N SER A 35 -10.28 -5.16 19.65
CA SER A 35 -11.34 -4.14 19.52
C SER A 35 -11.46 -3.60 18.11
N LYS A 36 -10.32 -3.38 17.45
CA LYS A 36 -10.29 -2.97 16.04
C LYS A 36 -10.82 -4.07 15.12
N GLU A 37 -10.37 -5.31 15.35
CA GLU A 37 -10.82 -6.46 14.58
C GLU A 37 -12.33 -6.72 14.76
N TYR A 38 -12.84 -6.58 15.98
CA TYR A 38 -14.27 -6.64 16.28
C TYR A 38 -15.05 -5.55 15.54
N SER A 39 -14.56 -4.31 15.57
CA SER A 39 -15.20 -3.21 14.85
C SER A 39 -15.28 -3.47 13.33
N ASP A 40 -14.18 -3.96 12.74
CA ASP A 40 -14.13 -4.30 11.32
C ASP A 40 -15.13 -5.41 10.96
N VAL A 41 -15.21 -6.48 11.78
CA VAL A 41 -16.14 -7.59 11.53
C VAL A 41 -17.59 -7.18 11.83
N ASN A 42 -17.82 -6.34 12.83
CA ASN A 42 -19.15 -5.88 13.22
C ASN A 42 -19.83 -5.06 12.11
N GLU A 43 -19.05 -4.33 11.30
CA GLU A 43 -19.57 -3.58 10.15
C GLU A 43 -20.27 -4.48 9.12
N ILE A 44 -19.82 -5.73 8.97
CA ILE A 44 -20.31 -6.65 7.93
C ILE A 44 -21.18 -7.79 8.46
N ILE A 45 -21.28 -7.95 9.80
CA ILE A 45 -21.94 -9.11 10.40
C ILE A 45 -23.42 -9.25 10.04
N GLU A 46 -24.13 -8.12 9.89
CA GLU A 46 -25.54 -8.14 9.49
C GLU A 46 -25.70 -8.64 8.06
N ASN A 47 -24.79 -8.23 7.17
CA ASN A 47 -24.78 -8.70 5.78
C ASN A 47 -24.46 -10.20 5.71
N ALA A 48 -23.56 -10.69 6.59
CA ALA A 48 -23.24 -12.11 6.70
C ALA A 48 -24.42 -12.94 7.18
N LYS A 49 -25.15 -12.48 8.18
CA LYS A 49 -26.39 -13.15 8.67
C LYS A 49 -27.45 -13.19 7.58
N LYS A 50 -27.72 -12.08 6.90
CA LYS A 50 -28.68 -12.02 5.79
C LYS A 50 -28.27 -12.88 4.59
N TYR A 51 -26.97 -13.05 4.36
CA TYR A 51 -26.48 -13.93 3.31
C TYR A 51 -26.80 -15.41 3.59
N ILE A 52 -26.63 -15.86 4.83
CA ILE A 52 -26.94 -17.25 5.22
C ILE A 52 -28.44 -17.49 5.29
N SER A 53 -29.25 -16.52 5.74
CA SER A 53 -30.71 -16.69 5.82
C SER A 53 -31.40 -16.74 4.46
N PHE A 54 -30.75 -16.19 3.42
CA PHE A 54 -31.32 -16.05 2.08
C PHE A 54 -31.97 -17.33 1.54
N ASP A 55 -31.31 -18.50 1.63
CA ASP A 55 -31.83 -19.75 1.10
C ASP A 55 -33.11 -20.23 1.85
N ASN A 56 -33.20 -19.91 3.14
CA ASN A 56 -34.37 -20.23 3.94
C ASN A 56 -35.53 -19.26 3.64
N ASP A 57 -35.22 -17.96 3.62
CA ASP A 57 -36.19 -16.90 3.36
C ASP A 57 -36.78 -17.08 1.93
N LYS A 58 -35.94 -17.40 0.96
CA LYS A 58 -36.35 -17.72 -0.41
C LYS A 58 -37.30 -18.93 -0.47
N LYS A 59 -36.98 -20.02 0.24
CA LYS A 59 -37.82 -21.20 0.30
C LYS A 59 -39.17 -20.95 0.96
N GLU A 60 -39.24 -20.07 1.93
CA GLU A 60 -40.50 -19.68 2.57
C GLU A 60 -41.36 -18.88 1.62
N LEU A 61 -40.79 -17.91 0.89
CA LEU A 61 -41.54 -17.16 -0.14
C LEU A 61 -41.98 -18.03 -1.30
N GLU A 62 -41.14 -18.96 -1.77
CA GLU A 62 -41.50 -19.91 -2.81
C GLU A 62 -42.64 -20.86 -2.40
N LYS A 63 -42.73 -21.23 -1.11
CA LYS A 63 -43.88 -22.01 -0.61
C LYS A 63 -45.19 -21.22 -0.70
N ILE A 64 -45.18 -19.94 -0.36
CA ILE A 64 -46.35 -19.06 -0.45
C ILE A 64 -46.80 -18.90 -1.90
N LEU A 65 -45.85 -18.75 -2.84
CA LEU A 65 -46.13 -18.64 -4.28
C LEU A 65 -46.67 -19.91 -4.88
N ASN A 66 -46.30 -21.08 -4.35
CA ASN A 66 -46.77 -22.38 -4.84
C ASN A 66 -48.05 -22.89 -4.14
N ASP A 67 -48.52 -22.17 -3.11
CA ASP A 67 -49.76 -22.56 -2.42
C ASP A 67 -50.98 -22.03 -3.18
N THR A 68 -51.73 -22.96 -3.77
CA THR A 68 -52.93 -22.68 -4.54
C THR A 68 -54.08 -22.10 -3.70
N SER A 69 -53.95 -22.05 -2.39
CA SER A 69 -54.95 -21.48 -1.46
C SER A 69 -54.65 -20.04 -1.05
N SER A 70 -53.52 -19.45 -1.50
CA SER A 70 -53.12 -18.12 -1.17
C SER A 70 -53.92 -17.04 -1.90
N ASP A 71 -54.25 -15.94 -1.22
CA ASP A 71 -54.90 -14.78 -1.83
C ASP A 71 -54.01 -14.10 -2.87
N GLU A 72 -54.61 -13.54 -3.92
CA GLU A 72 -53.89 -12.87 -5.01
C GLU A 72 -53.02 -11.69 -4.51
N GLU A 73 -53.47 -11.00 -3.46
CA GLU A 73 -52.68 -9.95 -2.80
C GLU A 73 -51.40 -10.50 -2.12
N LEU A 74 -51.51 -11.66 -1.47
CA LEU A 74 -50.39 -12.35 -0.81
C LEU A 74 -49.35 -12.84 -1.83
N ILE A 75 -49.81 -13.34 -2.96
CA ILE A 75 -48.96 -13.79 -4.06
C ILE A 75 -48.17 -12.58 -4.63
N ASN A 76 -48.82 -11.46 -4.91
CA ASN A 76 -48.19 -10.25 -5.43
C ASN A 76 -47.20 -9.66 -4.43
N MET A 77 -47.49 -9.71 -3.11
CA MET A 77 -46.55 -9.29 -2.08
C MET A 77 -45.31 -10.20 -2.01
N ALA A 78 -45.52 -11.52 -2.08
CA ALA A 78 -44.43 -12.50 -2.04
C ALA A 78 -43.53 -12.42 -3.29
N GLU A 79 -44.09 -12.16 -4.48
CA GLU A 79 -43.30 -11.91 -5.70
C GLU A 79 -42.42 -10.67 -5.58
N LYS A 80 -42.97 -9.58 -5.07
CA LYS A 80 -42.22 -8.35 -4.84
C LYS A 80 -41.09 -8.53 -3.80
N GLU A 81 -41.44 -9.19 -2.70
CA GLU A 81 -40.48 -9.47 -1.62
C GLU A 81 -39.35 -10.40 -2.07
N LEU A 82 -39.66 -11.38 -2.92
CA LEU A 82 -38.67 -12.27 -3.53
C LEU A 82 -37.71 -11.48 -4.46
N GLY A 83 -38.23 -10.53 -5.24
CA GLY A 83 -37.43 -9.66 -6.07
C GLY A 83 -36.48 -8.76 -5.23
N ASP A 84 -37.01 -8.14 -4.19
CA ASP A 84 -36.22 -7.30 -3.26
C ASP A 84 -35.17 -8.13 -2.52
N LEU A 85 -35.50 -9.34 -2.08
CA LEU A 85 -34.60 -10.29 -1.44
C LEU A 85 -33.42 -10.69 -2.33
N GLN A 86 -33.67 -10.94 -3.62
CA GLN A 86 -32.65 -11.28 -4.61
C GLN A 86 -31.67 -10.11 -4.81
N ILE A 87 -32.20 -8.90 -4.97
CA ILE A 87 -31.37 -7.68 -5.11
C ILE A 87 -30.50 -7.47 -3.85
N GLN A 88 -31.08 -7.61 -2.66
CA GLN A 88 -30.35 -7.48 -1.40
C GLN A 88 -29.28 -8.57 -1.25
N HIS A 89 -29.56 -9.78 -1.69
CA HIS A 89 -28.59 -10.88 -1.64
C HIS A 89 -27.36 -10.57 -2.51
N GLU A 90 -27.55 -10.06 -3.74
CA GLU A 90 -26.44 -9.65 -4.61
C GLU A 90 -25.60 -8.52 -4.00
N ILE A 91 -26.26 -7.53 -3.38
CA ILE A 91 -25.58 -6.43 -2.68
C ILE A 91 -24.77 -6.98 -1.50
N ASN A 92 -25.38 -7.85 -0.69
CA ASN A 92 -24.72 -8.47 0.46
C ASN A 92 -23.54 -9.36 0.02
N GLU A 93 -23.71 -10.13 -1.05
CA GLU A 93 -22.63 -10.94 -1.61
C GLU A 93 -21.43 -10.09 -2.06
N LYS A 94 -21.68 -8.98 -2.77
CA LYS A 94 -20.63 -8.05 -3.17
C LYS A 94 -19.90 -7.46 -1.97
N LYS A 95 -20.62 -6.99 -0.96
CA LYS A 95 -20.02 -6.44 0.26
C LYS A 95 -19.18 -7.46 1.01
N LEU A 96 -19.67 -8.68 1.16
CA LEU A 96 -18.94 -9.76 1.82
C LEU A 96 -17.69 -10.17 1.05
N LYS A 97 -17.78 -10.26 -0.28
CA LYS A 97 -16.62 -10.53 -1.13
C LYS A 97 -15.55 -9.47 -0.94
N LEU A 98 -15.92 -8.19 -0.95
CA LEU A 98 -14.99 -7.08 -0.71
C LEU A 98 -14.33 -7.13 0.67
N PHE A 99 -15.09 -7.50 1.68
CA PHE A 99 -14.57 -7.65 3.05
C PHE A 99 -13.59 -8.81 3.19
N LEU A 100 -13.86 -9.93 2.50
CA LEU A 100 -13.03 -11.14 2.53
C LEU A 100 -11.73 -11.03 1.71
N LEU A 101 -11.58 -9.99 0.88
CA LEU A 101 -10.33 -9.75 0.17
C LEU A 101 -9.20 -9.48 1.20
N PRO A 102 -8.02 -10.07 1.01
CA PRO A 102 -6.89 -9.80 1.88
C PRO A 102 -6.57 -8.30 1.86
N LYS A 103 -6.73 -7.67 3.02
CA LYS A 103 -6.37 -6.26 3.20
C LYS A 103 -4.83 -6.17 3.22
N ASP A 104 -4.25 -5.46 2.28
CA ASP A 104 -2.81 -5.16 2.30
C ASP A 104 -2.52 -4.17 3.44
N GLU A 105 -1.65 -4.55 4.37
CA GLU A 105 -1.24 -3.65 5.46
C GLU A 105 -0.57 -2.37 4.94
N ALA A 106 0.04 -2.45 3.76
CA ALA A 106 0.61 -1.29 3.10
C ALA A 106 -0.45 -0.24 2.73
N ASP A 107 -1.71 -0.63 2.50
CA ASP A 107 -2.79 0.28 2.10
C ASP A 107 -3.10 1.36 3.15
N LYS A 108 -2.77 1.11 4.43
CA LYS A 108 -2.97 2.05 5.54
C LYS A 108 -1.80 3.02 5.72
N LYS A 109 -0.67 2.77 5.04
CA LYS A 109 0.54 3.58 5.18
C LYS A 109 0.44 4.89 4.40
N ASN A 110 1.25 5.85 4.80
CA ASN A 110 1.55 7.02 4.00
C ASN A 110 2.27 6.59 2.72
N ALA A 111 2.30 7.46 1.72
CA ALA A 111 2.96 7.18 0.46
C ALA A 111 4.08 8.16 0.15
N ILE A 112 5.15 7.65 -0.42
CA ILE A 112 6.18 8.44 -1.09
C ILE A 112 5.90 8.38 -2.57
N ILE A 113 5.68 9.54 -3.19
CA ILE A 113 5.52 9.69 -4.63
C ILE A 113 6.83 10.20 -5.24
N GLU A 114 7.30 9.50 -6.27
CA GLU A 114 8.46 9.90 -7.06
C GLU A 114 8.02 10.09 -8.51
N ILE A 115 8.29 11.26 -9.08
CA ILE A 115 7.97 11.57 -10.47
C ILE A 115 9.28 11.91 -11.16
N ARG A 116 9.56 11.24 -12.27
CA ARG A 116 10.75 11.47 -13.09
C ARG A 116 10.38 11.73 -14.53
N ALA A 117 11.04 12.69 -15.14
CA ALA A 117 10.97 12.88 -16.59
C ALA A 117 11.52 11.63 -17.29
N GLY A 118 10.75 11.10 -18.23
CA GLY A 118 11.15 9.96 -19.06
C GLY A 118 11.62 10.39 -20.45
N THR A 119 11.25 9.63 -21.48
CA THR A 119 11.56 9.95 -22.87
C THR A 119 10.80 11.17 -23.36
N GLY A 120 11.52 12.18 -23.92
CA GLY A 120 10.88 13.37 -24.48
C GLY A 120 11.61 14.69 -24.16
N GLY A 121 12.78 14.63 -23.52
CA GLY A 121 13.62 15.80 -23.26
C GLY A 121 12.93 16.85 -22.40
N LEU A 122 12.93 18.11 -22.87
CA LEU A 122 12.32 19.23 -22.16
C LEU A 122 10.83 19.04 -21.89
N GLU A 123 10.10 18.53 -22.87
CA GLU A 123 8.65 18.30 -22.77
C GLU A 123 8.32 17.29 -21.69
N ALA A 124 9.13 16.22 -21.52
CA ALA A 124 8.95 15.27 -20.45
C ALA A 124 9.14 15.91 -19.07
N SER A 125 10.07 16.88 -18.94
CA SER A 125 10.30 17.57 -17.68
C SER A 125 9.17 18.58 -17.34
N LEU A 126 8.59 19.21 -18.33
CA LEU A 126 7.39 20.06 -18.16
C LEU A 126 6.19 19.21 -17.76
N PHE A 127 6.00 18.07 -18.42
CA PHE A 127 4.91 17.15 -18.07
C PHE A 127 5.06 16.56 -16.67
N ALA A 128 6.28 16.24 -16.23
CA ALA A 128 6.54 15.82 -14.85
C ALA A 128 6.13 16.91 -13.85
N SER A 129 6.34 18.20 -14.19
CA SER A 129 5.87 19.33 -13.38
C SER A 129 4.35 19.41 -13.34
N ASP A 130 3.67 19.18 -14.45
CA ASP A 130 2.21 19.21 -14.50
C ASP A 130 1.59 18.07 -13.71
N LEU A 131 2.15 16.85 -13.78
CA LEU A 131 1.74 15.73 -12.94
C LEU A 131 1.94 16.03 -11.45
N PHE A 132 3.07 16.62 -11.07
CA PHE A 132 3.29 16.98 -9.68
C PHE A 132 2.26 17.98 -9.17
N LYS A 133 1.97 19.03 -9.95
CA LYS A 133 0.91 20.01 -9.64
C LYS A 133 -0.47 19.35 -9.51
N MET A 134 -0.78 18.37 -10.36
CA MET A 134 -2.02 17.59 -10.26
C MET A 134 -2.10 16.88 -8.90
N TYR A 135 -1.03 16.19 -8.48
CA TYR A 135 -1.02 15.51 -7.17
C TYR A 135 -1.05 16.49 -5.98
N GLU A 136 -0.44 17.67 -6.10
CA GLU A 136 -0.59 18.73 -5.09
C GLU A 136 -2.06 19.16 -4.93
N LYS A 137 -2.77 19.37 -6.05
CA LYS A 137 -4.19 19.74 -6.04
C LYS A 137 -5.07 18.64 -5.47
N VAL A 138 -4.83 17.36 -5.87
CA VAL A 138 -5.53 16.20 -5.32
C VAL A 138 -5.30 16.11 -3.81
N SER A 139 -4.05 16.26 -3.36
CA SER A 139 -3.71 16.20 -1.94
C SER A 139 -4.43 17.29 -1.16
N HIS A 140 -4.47 18.52 -1.68
CA HIS A 140 -5.18 19.63 -1.05
C HIS A 140 -6.69 19.38 -0.94
N LYS A 141 -7.32 18.87 -2.02
CA LYS A 141 -8.76 18.52 -2.03
C LYS A 141 -9.10 17.43 -1.01
N LYS A 142 -8.23 16.41 -0.90
CA LYS A 142 -8.40 15.30 0.05
C LYS A 142 -7.92 15.63 1.46
N LYS A 143 -7.45 16.85 1.72
CA LYS A 143 -6.89 17.28 3.01
C LYS A 143 -5.71 16.41 3.45
N TRP A 144 -4.93 15.92 2.51
CA TRP A 144 -3.67 15.24 2.76
C TRP A 144 -2.54 16.26 2.94
N SER A 145 -1.56 15.93 3.77
CA SER A 145 -0.35 16.74 3.94
C SER A 145 0.71 16.27 2.95
N LEU A 146 1.10 17.13 2.02
CA LEU A 146 2.18 16.87 1.07
C LEU A 146 3.45 17.60 1.52
N GLU A 147 4.53 16.85 1.70
CA GLU A 147 5.84 17.34 2.13
C GLU A 147 6.88 17.01 1.05
N LEU A 148 7.53 18.05 0.53
CA LEU A 148 8.56 17.89 -0.48
C LEU A 148 9.86 17.36 0.18
N ILE A 149 10.35 16.20 -0.28
CA ILE A 149 11.61 15.60 0.19
C ILE A 149 12.77 16.06 -0.68
N SER A 150 12.63 15.98 -2.00
CA SER A 150 13.69 16.34 -2.95
C SER A 150 13.09 16.83 -4.25
N ILE A 151 13.76 17.81 -4.86
CA ILE A 151 13.39 18.33 -6.17
C ILE A 151 14.65 18.59 -7.01
N SER A 152 14.66 18.06 -8.23
CA SER A 152 15.68 18.32 -9.23
C SER A 152 15.03 19.00 -10.44
N ARG A 153 15.43 20.25 -10.70
CA ARG A 153 14.87 21.05 -11.81
C ARG A 153 15.67 20.85 -13.08
N SER A 154 15.02 21.01 -14.21
CA SER A 154 15.67 21.09 -15.52
C SER A 154 16.13 22.53 -15.78
N ASP A 155 17.28 22.70 -16.46
CA ASP A 155 17.86 24.00 -16.78
C ASP A 155 16.94 24.87 -17.68
N ALA A 156 16.07 24.22 -18.43
CA ALA A 156 15.12 24.87 -19.35
C ALA A 156 13.68 24.96 -18.78
N GLY A 157 13.50 24.82 -17.47
CA GLY A 157 12.20 24.75 -16.80
C GLY A 157 11.67 23.32 -16.69
N GLY A 158 10.70 23.11 -15.79
CA GLY A 158 10.17 21.77 -15.48
C GLY A 158 11.01 20.99 -14.47
N LEU A 159 10.64 19.75 -14.24
CA LEU A 159 11.22 18.86 -13.22
C LEU A 159 11.91 17.67 -13.88
N LYS A 160 13.19 17.44 -13.56
CA LYS A 160 13.88 16.18 -13.86
C LYS A 160 13.41 15.08 -12.95
N GLU A 161 13.28 15.40 -11.66
CA GLU A 161 12.83 14.49 -10.61
C GLU A 161 12.21 15.27 -9.47
N VAL A 162 11.16 14.74 -8.89
CA VAL A 162 10.59 15.23 -7.63
C VAL A 162 10.19 14.03 -6.76
N ILE A 163 10.51 14.13 -5.48
CA ILE A 163 10.15 13.15 -4.46
C ILE A 163 9.40 13.88 -3.36
N ALA A 164 8.19 13.42 -3.04
CA ALA A 164 7.37 13.99 -1.98
C ALA A 164 6.75 12.87 -1.12
N SER A 165 6.63 13.14 0.18
CA SER A 165 5.85 12.32 1.11
C SER A 165 4.45 12.88 1.20
N ILE A 166 3.44 12.00 1.15
CA ILE A 166 2.04 12.34 1.31
C ILE A 166 1.51 11.60 2.54
N LYS A 167 1.00 12.37 3.53
CA LYS A 167 0.55 11.86 4.83
C LYS A 167 -0.94 12.10 5.02
N GLY A 168 -1.66 11.11 5.52
CA GLY A 168 -3.12 11.15 5.79
C GLY A 168 -3.74 9.76 5.80
N ASN A 169 -5.04 9.68 5.59
CA ASN A 169 -5.76 8.41 5.63
C ASN A 169 -5.84 7.75 4.26
N ASN A 170 -5.57 6.43 4.19
CA ASN A 170 -5.74 5.59 3.01
C ASN A 170 -5.03 6.12 1.74
N ILE A 171 -3.86 6.74 1.91
CA ILE A 171 -3.15 7.39 0.82
C ILE A 171 -2.57 6.36 -0.14
N TYR A 172 -1.83 5.39 0.40
CA TYR A 172 -1.21 4.38 -0.43
C TYR A 172 -2.24 3.55 -1.19
N SER A 173 -3.36 3.20 -0.57
CA SER A 173 -4.46 2.47 -1.24
C SER A 173 -5.04 3.23 -2.44
N THR A 174 -5.09 4.57 -2.37
CA THR A 174 -5.57 5.43 -3.45
C THR A 174 -4.52 5.63 -4.54
N LEU A 175 -3.28 5.94 -4.14
CA LEU A 175 -2.24 6.35 -5.08
C LEU A 175 -1.45 5.18 -5.68
N LYS A 176 -1.51 3.96 -5.13
CA LYS A 176 -0.79 2.79 -5.66
C LYS A 176 -1.05 2.52 -7.14
N TYR A 177 -2.25 2.86 -7.62
CA TYR A 177 -2.66 2.72 -9.01
C TYR A 177 -2.03 3.76 -9.95
N GLU A 178 -1.39 4.81 -9.41
CA GLU A 178 -0.68 5.82 -10.20
C GLU A 178 0.74 5.40 -10.60
N SER A 179 1.24 4.28 -10.05
CA SER A 179 2.58 3.78 -10.38
C SER A 179 2.65 3.26 -11.80
N GLY A 180 3.56 3.82 -12.61
CA GLY A 180 3.80 3.39 -13.99
C GLY A 180 4.25 4.54 -14.89
N VAL A 181 4.13 4.31 -16.19
CA VAL A 181 4.51 5.29 -17.23
C VAL A 181 3.27 6.09 -17.67
N HIS A 182 3.33 7.39 -17.50
CA HIS A 182 2.32 8.35 -17.95
C HIS A 182 2.78 8.98 -19.27
N ARG A 183 1.96 8.90 -20.30
CA ARG A 183 2.26 9.43 -21.63
C ARG A 183 1.46 10.70 -21.90
N VAL A 184 2.12 11.74 -22.40
CA VAL A 184 1.47 12.97 -22.84
C VAL A 184 1.56 13.10 -24.35
N GLN A 185 0.50 13.64 -24.95
CA GLN A 185 0.41 14.05 -26.35
C GLN A 185 -0.07 15.50 -26.41
N ARG A 186 0.83 16.42 -26.67
CA ARG A 186 0.52 17.85 -26.85
C ARG A 186 1.50 18.52 -27.80
N VAL A 187 1.15 19.72 -28.28
CA VAL A 187 2.09 20.59 -28.95
C VAL A 187 2.87 21.32 -27.84
N PRO A 188 4.19 21.13 -27.72
CA PRO A 188 4.99 21.83 -26.71
C PRO A 188 5.01 23.35 -27.01
N ASP A 189 5.14 24.19 -25.97
CA ASP A 189 5.33 25.61 -26.12
C ASP A 189 6.61 25.98 -26.91
N THR A 190 7.56 25.05 -26.98
CA THR A 190 8.81 25.20 -27.73
C THR A 190 8.71 24.80 -29.21
N GLU A 191 7.55 24.28 -29.66
CA GLU A 191 7.35 23.79 -31.00
C GLU A 191 6.74 24.89 -31.89
N THR A 192 7.50 25.33 -32.89
CA THR A 192 7.08 26.43 -33.79
C THR A 192 6.21 25.94 -34.95
N GLN A 193 6.22 24.65 -35.29
CA GLN A 193 5.49 24.07 -36.42
C GLN A 193 4.16 23.40 -36.05
N GLY A 194 3.74 23.49 -34.79
CA GLY A 194 2.47 22.94 -34.33
C GLY A 194 2.40 21.40 -34.33
N ARG A 195 3.53 20.71 -34.36
CA ARG A 195 3.58 19.22 -34.32
C ARG A 195 3.26 18.70 -32.93
N VAL A 196 2.38 17.68 -32.86
CA VAL A 196 2.08 16.97 -31.62
C VAL A 196 3.28 16.12 -31.24
N HIS A 197 3.87 16.39 -30.09
CA HIS A 197 4.93 15.56 -29.51
C HIS A 197 4.34 14.52 -28.57
N THR A 198 5.03 13.39 -28.46
CA THR A 198 4.69 12.33 -27.50
C THR A 198 5.84 12.18 -26.52
N SER A 199 5.60 12.55 -25.28
CA SER A 199 6.57 12.44 -24.18
C SER A 199 6.03 11.56 -23.06
N ALA A 200 6.90 11.14 -22.16
CA ALA A 200 6.54 10.29 -21.04
C ALA A 200 7.21 10.78 -19.75
N ALA A 201 6.52 10.57 -18.66
CA ALA A 201 7.05 10.68 -17.30
C ALA A 201 6.72 9.41 -16.53
N THR A 202 7.56 9.03 -15.59
CA THR A 202 7.35 7.87 -14.73
C THR A 202 6.91 8.34 -13.35
N VAL A 203 5.91 7.67 -12.80
CA VAL A 203 5.43 7.87 -11.45
C VAL A 203 5.64 6.58 -10.66
N ALA A 204 6.31 6.64 -9.52
CA ALA A 204 6.40 5.54 -8.59
C ALA A 204 5.74 5.94 -7.27
N VAL A 205 4.85 5.10 -6.78
CA VAL A 205 4.23 5.25 -5.47
C VAL A 205 4.70 4.11 -4.59
N LEU A 206 5.39 4.45 -3.52
CA LEU A 206 5.96 3.51 -2.57
C LEU A 206 5.32 3.75 -1.19
N PRO A 207 5.04 2.69 -0.41
CA PRO A 207 4.59 2.89 0.96
C PRO A 207 5.73 3.49 1.79
N GLU A 208 5.39 4.44 2.67
CA GLU A 208 6.37 4.97 3.63
C GLU A 208 6.79 3.86 4.58
N ALA A 209 8.09 3.57 4.65
CA ALA A 209 8.60 2.60 5.61
C ALA A 209 8.67 3.22 6.99
N GLU A 210 8.30 2.46 7.99
CA GLU A 210 8.54 2.80 9.38
C GLU A 210 10.05 2.88 9.66
N GLU A 211 10.45 3.71 10.61
CA GLU A 211 11.85 3.75 11.06
C GLU A 211 12.27 2.36 11.55
N VAL A 212 13.47 1.96 11.14
CA VAL A 212 14.03 0.67 11.55
C VAL A 212 14.37 0.73 13.04
N ASP A 213 13.48 0.22 13.88
CA ASP A 213 13.77 0.04 15.30
C ASP A 213 14.60 -1.25 15.49
N LEU A 214 15.91 -1.09 15.43
CA LEU A 214 16.85 -2.20 15.54
C LEU A 214 16.95 -2.66 17.00
N LYS A 215 16.14 -3.64 17.39
CA LYS A 215 16.24 -4.31 18.69
C LYS A 215 17.25 -5.44 18.58
N ILE A 216 18.37 -5.31 19.28
CA ILE A 216 19.38 -6.36 19.41
C ILE A 216 19.13 -7.08 20.73
N ASN A 217 18.79 -8.38 20.66
CA ASN A 217 18.64 -9.20 21.85
C ASN A 217 20.02 -9.68 22.28
N ASP A 218 20.29 -9.67 23.58
CA ASP A 218 21.57 -10.16 24.13
C ASP A 218 21.81 -11.65 23.85
N SER A 219 20.74 -12.45 23.67
CA SER A 219 20.80 -13.85 23.25
C SER A 219 21.40 -14.07 21.86
N ASP A 220 21.30 -13.05 20.99
CA ASP A 220 21.76 -13.13 19.61
C ASP A 220 23.22 -12.70 19.46
N LEU A 221 23.85 -12.37 20.59
CA LEU A 221 25.25 -11.92 20.65
C LEU A 221 26.16 -12.98 21.24
N ARG A 222 27.20 -13.29 20.51
CA ARG A 222 28.34 -14.05 21.03
C ARG A 222 29.50 -13.10 21.29
N ILE A 223 30.00 -13.10 22.53
CA ILE A 223 31.09 -12.22 22.97
C ILE A 223 32.29 -13.08 23.32
N ASP A 224 33.34 -12.97 22.53
CA ASP A 224 34.60 -13.65 22.73
C ASP A 224 35.65 -12.64 23.23
N VAL A 225 36.38 -13.01 24.28
CA VAL A 225 37.45 -12.18 24.84
C VAL A 225 38.80 -12.81 24.49
N PHE A 226 39.76 -11.98 24.09
CA PHE A 226 41.07 -12.46 23.68
C PHE A 226 42.15 -11.41 24.01
N ARG A 227 43.42 -11.82 23.88
CA ARG A 227 44.55 -10.92 24.11
C ARG A 227 44.70 -9.89 22.97
N ALA A 228 44.92 -8.63 23.36
CA ALA A 228 45.12 -7.60 22.36
C ALA A 228 46.46 -7.82 21.62
N GLY A 229 46.44 -7.65 20.29
CA GLY A 229 47.69 -7.66 19.50
C GLY A 229 48.32 -6.25 19.48
N GLY A 230 49.64 -6.15 19.63
CA GLY A 230 50.35 -4.87 19.55
C GLY A 230 51.84 -5.01 19.87
N PRO A 231 52.65 -3.93 19.66
CA PRO A 231 54.05 -3.91 20.03
C PRO A 231 54.20 -4.00 21.56
N GLY A 232 54.66 -5.13 22.02
CA GLY A 232 54.75 -5.67 23.37
C GLY A 232 54.76 -4.71 24.57
N GLY A 233 54.30 -5.25 25.69
CA GLY A 233 54.29 -4.64 27.02
C GLY A 233 53.61 -5.57 28.02
N GLN A 234 53.90 -5.45 29.33
CA GLN A 234 53.33 -6.34 30.35
C GLN A 234 51.77 -6.42 30.31
N SER A 235 51.12 -5.31 30.00
CA SER A 235 49.66 -5.24 29.97
C SER A 235 49.01 -5.97 28.74
N VAL A 236 49.72 -6.03 27.60
CA VAL A 236 49.26 -6.67 26.38
C VAL A 236 49.38 -8.19 26.46
N ASN A 237 50.41 -8.69 27.17
CA ASN A 237 50.69 -10.13 27.26
C ASN A 237 49.98 -10.85 28.39
N THR A 238 49.45 -10.12 29.38
CA THR A 238 48.85 -10.69 30.58
C THR A 238 47.34 -10.52 30.71
N THR A 239 46.75 -9.57 29.98
CA THR A 239 45.33 -9.22 30.18
C THR A 239 44.51 -9.45 28.91
N ASP A 240 43.43 -10.23 29.00
CA ASP A 240 42.46 -10.40 27.89
C ASP A 240 41.57 -9.16 27.78
N SER A 241 42.08 -8.10 27.16
CA SER A 241 41.40 -6.81 27.05
C SER A 241 40.65 -6.65 25.72
N ALA A 242 41.00 -7.41 24.68
CA ALA A 242 40.33 -7.35 23.39
C ALA A 242 39.01 -8.12 23.40
N VAL A 243 38.00 -7.57 22.73
CA VAL A 243 36.67 -8.13 22.68
C VAL A 243 36.21 -8.28 21.21
N ARG A 244 35.73 -9.47 20.86
CA ARG A 244 35.03 -9.72 19.61
C ARG A 244 33.56 -9.96 19.91
N ILE A 245 32.71 -9.19 19.27
CA ILE A 245 31.25 -9.32 19.38
C ILE A 245 30.74 -9.78 18.02
N THR A 246 30.09 -10.93 18.00
CA THR A 246 29.49 -11.52 16.79
C THR A 246 27.98 -11.57 16.97
N HIS A 247 27.25 -11.01 16.02
CA HIS A 247 25.81 -11.14 15.91
C HIS A 247 25.49 -12.45 15.18
N ILE A 248 24.96 -13.45 15.90
CA ILE A 248 24.79 -14.81 15.40
C ILE A 248 23.90 -14.87 14.15
N PRO A 249 22.71 -14.18 14.10
CA PRO A 249 21.83 -14.30 12.94
C PRO A 249 22.41 -13.75 11.63
N THR A 250 23.20 -12.65 11.71
CA THR A 250 23.78 -12.02 10.50
C THR A 250 25.23 -12.42 10.22
N GLY A 251 25.88 -13.06 11.18
CA GLY A 251 27.31 -13.40 11.10
C GLY A 251 28.26 -12.19 11.18
N LEU A 252 27.74 -10.98 11.37
CA LEU A 252 28.56 -9.78 11.50
C LEU A 252 29.38 -9.82 12.79
N SER A 253 30.67 -9.60 12.66
CA SER A 253 31.59 -9.54 13.79
C SER A 253 32.35 -8.22 13.86
N VAL A 254 32.54 -7.72 15.06
CA VAL A 254 33.35 -6.51 15.38
C VAL A 254 34.36 -6.88 16.43
N SER A 255 35.63 -6.64 16.15
CA SER A 255 36.74 -6.80 17.11
C SER A 255 37.23 -5.45 17.56
N GLN A 256 37.35 -5.25 18.86
CA GLN A 256 37.83 -3.99 19.46
C GLN A 256 38.93 -4.25 20.50
N GLN A 257 40.07 -3.55 20.36
CA GLN A 257 41.25 -3.73 21.20
C GLN A 257 41.97 -2.43 21.56
N ASP A 258 41.34 -1.26 21.24
CA ASP A 258 42.02 0.04 21.37
C ASP A 258 42.21 0.47 22.82
N GLU A 259 41.33 0.05 23.71
CA GLU A 259 41.34 0.44 25.11
C GLU A 259 41.95 -0.64 26.00
N LYS A 260 42.59 -0.22 27.11
CA LYS A 260 43.13 -1.12 28.11
C LYS A 260 42.04 -1.85 28.91
N SER A 261 40.81 -1.37 28.89
CA SER A 261 39.67 -1.90 29.62
C SER A 261 38.77 -2.72 28.73
N GLN A 262 38.56 -3.99 29.06
CA GLN A 262 37.61 -4.91 28.39
C GLN A 262 36.19 -4.33 28.31
N HIS A 263 35.70 -3.69 29.40
CA HIS A 263 34.34 -3.10 29.40
C HIS A 263 34.22 -1.92 28.42
N LYS A 264 35.28 -1.08 28.30
CA LYS A 264 35.28 0.00 27.33
C LYS A 264 35.30 -0.53 25.89
N ASN A 265 36.11 -1.56 25.64
CA ASN A 265 36.17 -2.22 24.34
C ASN A 265 34.81 -2.87 23.98
N LYS A 266 34.14 -3.55 24.95
CA LYS A 266 32.80 -4.09 24.76
C LYS A 266 31.78 -3.02 24.40
N ALA A 267 31.75 -1.90 25.16
CA ALA A 267 30.82 -0.80 24.88
C ALA A 267 31.04 -0.17 23.50
N LYS A 268 32.33 0.05 23.14
CA LYS A 268 32.71 0.56 21.82
C LYS A 268 32.38 -0.38 20.70
N GLY A 269 32.65 -1.68 20.88
CA GLY A 269 32.29 -2.75 19.95
C GLY A 269 30.78 -2.87 19.72
N MET A 270 29.98 -2.76 20.78
CA MET A 270 28.52 -2.74 20.69
C MET A 270 27.99 -1.56 19.89
N LYS A 271 28.56 -0.38 20.09
CA LYS A 271 28.18 0.83 19.32
C LYS A 271 28.48 0.66 17.83
N ILE A 272 29.65 0.11 17.49
CA ILE A 272 30.04 -0.15 16.11
C ILE A 272 29.16 -1.26 15.47
N LEU A 273 28.88 -2.32 16.23
CA LEU A 273 28.01 -3.40 15.77
C LEU A 273 26.60 -2.90 15.45
N ARG A 274 26.01 -2.06 16.33
CA ARG A 274 24.72 -1.41 16.08
C ARG A 274 24.72 -0.60 14.81
N ALA A 275 25.75 0.22 14.60
CA ALA A 275 25.86 1.03 13.39
C ALA A 275 25.94 0.16 12.11
N ARG A 276 26.73 -0.93 12.15
CA ARG A 276 26.83 -1.86 11.01
C ARG A 276 25.57 -2.64 10.74
N LEU A 277 24.88 -3.09 11.79
CA LEU A 277 23.58 -3.77 11.64
C LEU A 277 22.52 -2.82 11.09
N TYR A 278 22.48 -1.59 11.56
CA TYR A 278 21.59 -0.55 11.03
C TYR A 278 21.85 -0.27 9.53
N GLU A 279 23.12 -0.15 9.15
CA GLU A 279 23.51 0.07 7.75
C GLU A 279 23.16 -1.12 6.85
N LEU A 280 23.35 -2.35 7.35
CA LEU A 280 22.95 -3.58 6.62
C LEU A 280 21.45 -3.64 6.42
N GLU A 281 20.66 -3.39 7.46
CA GLU A 281 19.20 -3.41 7.37
C GLU A 281 18.68 -2.29 6.47
N ARG A 282 19.25 -1.10 6.57
CA ARG A 282 18.94 0.02 5.68
C ARG A 282 19.24 -0.33 4.21
N SER A 283 20.39 -0.93 3.94
CA SER A 283 20.75 -1.36 2.58
C SER A 283 19.79 -2.43 2.04
N ARG A 284 19.33 -3.36 2.89
CA ARG A 284 18.33 -4.37 2.53
C ARG A 284 17.01 -3.72 2.12
N ILE A 285 16.52 -2.80 2.94
CA ILE A 285 15.28 -2.06 2.67
C ILE A 285 15.41 -1.21 1.39
N ASP A 286 16.55 -0.54 1.19
CA ASP A 286 16.80 0.26 -0.02
C ASP A 286 16.87 -0.62 -1.28
N GLN A 287 17.41 -1.84 -1.19
CA GLN A 287 17.40 -2.81 -2.29
C GLN A 287 15.98 -3.30 -2.60
N GLU A 288 15.20 -3.66 -1.58
CA GLU A 288 13.79 -4.06 -1.74
C GLU A 288 12.98 -2.95 -2.41
N ARG A 289 13.11 -1.70 -1.94
CA ARG A 289 12.45 -0.52 -2.54
C ARG A 289 12.88 -0.29 -3.99
N SER A 290 14.17 -0.46 -4.28
CA SER A 290 14.69 -0.31 -5.65
C SER A 290 14.12 -1.36 -6.58
N GLN A 291 13.97 -2.59 -6.10
CA GLN A 291 13.39 -3.69 -6.85
C GLN A 291 11.89 -3.49 -7.08
N ASP A 292 11.14 -3.08 -6.05
CA ASP A 292 9.72 -2.75 -6.14
C ASP A 292 9.47 -1.60 -7.13
N ARG A 293 10.29 -0.54 -7.04
CA ARG A 293 10.24 0.56 -8.01
C ARG A 293 10.44 0.04 -9.43
N LYS A 294 11.46 -0.78 -9.66
CA LYS A 294 11.78 -1.32 -10.97
C LYS A 294 10.65 -2.18 -11.53
N THR A 295 10.00 -2.95 -10.68
CA THR A 295 8.84 -3.78 -11.06
C THR A 295 7.64 -2.92 -11.44
N LYS A 296 7.38 -1.82 -10.69
CA LYS A 296 6.23 -0.92 -10.91
C LYS A 296 6.37 -0.01 -12.13
N ILE A 297 7.59 0.42 -12.46
CA ILE A 297 7.85 1.38 -13.55
C ILE A 297 8.25 0.68 -14.85
N GLY A 298 8.75 -0.55 -14.79
CA GLY A 298 9.31 -1.26 -15.96
C GLY A 298 10.56 -0.55 -16.52
N THR A 299 10.65 -0.47 -17.85
CA THR A 299 11.76 0.22 -18.52
C THR A 299 11.59 1.73 -18.57
N GLY A 300 10.39 2.25 -18.27
CA GLY A 300 10.05 3.67 -18.40
C GLY A 300 9.84 4.12 -19.85
N ASP A 301 9.75 3.19 -20.80
CA ASP A 301 9.46 3.50 -22.20
C ASP A 301 7.97 3.90 -22.34
N ARG A 302 7.72 4.86 -23.22
CA ARG A 302 6.37 5.32 -23.60
C ARG A 302 5.47 4.22 -24.18
N SER A 303 6.01 3.08 -24.57
CA SER A 303 5.26 1.89 -25.00
C SER A 303 4.58 1.18 -23.83
N GLU A 304 5.17 1.22 -22.63
CA GLU A 304 4.67 0.59 -21.40
C GLU A 304 3.69 1.49 -20.62
N ARG A 305 3.09 2.44 -21.31
CA ARG A 305 2.18 3.42 -20.71
C ARG A 305 1.00 2.78 -19.98
N ILE A 306 0.74 3.22 -18.77
CA ILE A 306 -0.50 2.94 -18.06
C ILE A 306 -1.60 3.93 -18.44
N ARG A 307 -1.23 5.20 -18.65
CA ARG A 307 -2.20 6.27 -18.93
C ARG A 307 -1.69 7.24 -20.02
N THR A 308 -2.63 7.75 -20.81
CA THR A 308 -2.35 8.76 -21.86
C THR A 308 -3.17 10.01 -21.63
N TYR A 309 -2.49 11.15 -21.61
CA TYR A 309 -3.04 12.50 -21.54
C TYR A 309 -2.98 13.11 -22.94
N ASN A 310 -4.12 13.24 -23.60
CA ASN A 310 -4.22 13.75 -24.97
C ASN A 310 -4.83 15.15 -24.95
N PHE A 311 -3.99 16.17 -25.03
CA PHE A 311 -4.41 17.57 -24.99
C PHE A 311 -5.23 18.00 -26.22
N PRO A 312 -4.83 17.65 -27.47
CA PRO A 312 -5.63 18.00 -28.64
C PRO A 312 -7.07 17.48 -28.63
N GLN A 313 -7.29 16.34 -27.93
CA GLN A 313 -8.61 15.73 -27.82
C GLN A 313 -9.28 15.97 -26.47
N GLY A 314 -8.64 16.70 -25.53
CA GLY A 314 -9.17 16.99 -24.20
C GLY A 314 -9.49 15.74 -23.37
N ARG A 315 -8.77 14.63 -23.57
CA ARG A 315 -9.08 13.34 -22.93
C ARG A 315 -7.90 12.74 -22.19
N VAL A 316 -8.22 12.01 -21.13
CA VAL A 316 -7.30 11.10 -20.42
C VAL A 316 -7.81 9.67 -20.56
N THR A 317 -6.93 8.75 -20.91
CA THR A 317 -7.27 7.32 -21.09
C THR A 317 -6.36 6.46 -20.23
N ASP A 318 -6.95 5.66 -19.34
CA ASP A 318 -6.23 4.59 -18.63
C ASP A 318 -6.33 3.29 -19.45
N HIS A 319 -5.17 2.77 -19.84
CA HIS A 319 -5.10 1.62 -20.75
C HIS A 319 -5.28 0.29 -20.03
N ARG A 320 -5.20 0.26 -18.71
CA ARG A 320 -5.41 -0.97 -17.93
C ARG A 320 -6.88 -1.39 -17.94
N ILE A 321 -7.76 -0.40 -17.85
CA ILE A 321 -9.22 -0.60 -17.79
C ILE A 321 -9.94 -0.09 -19.04
N ASN A 322 -9.19 0.45 -20.02
CA ASN A 322 -9.71 1.10 -21.23
C ASN A 322 -10.73 2.22 -20.94
N LEU A 323 -10.64 2.85 -19.77
CA LEU A 323 -11.50 3.98 -19.41
C LEU A 323 -10.96 5.27 -20.02
N THR A 324 -11.85 6.03 -20.68
CA THR A 324 -11.52 7.34 -21.26
C THR A 324 -12.44 8.40 -20.68
N LEU A 325 -11.84 9.44 -20.08
CA LEU A 325 -12.54 10.62 -19.59
C LEU A 325 -12.23 11.80 -20.52
N HIS A 326 -13.28 12.45 -21.09
CA HIS A 326 -13.16 13.61 -21.96
C HIS A 326 -13.16 14.93 -21.19
N ARG A 327 -12.47 14.94 -20.04
CA ARG A 327 -12.38 16.05 -19.07
C ARG A 327 -10.94 16.18 -18.57
N LEU A 328 -9.99 16.34 -19.53
CA LEU A 328 -8.56 16.36 -19.20
C LEU A 328 -8.20 17.50 -18.24
N GLU A 329 -8.75 18.69 -18.44
CA GLU A 329 -8.46 19.85 -17.57
C GLU A 329 -8.96 19.59 -16.14
N GLU A 330 -10.21 19.13 -15.97
CA GLU A 330 -10.76 18.76 -14.67
C GLU A 330 -9.93 17.65 -14.00
N PHE A 331 -9.41 16.70 -14.78
CA PHE A 331 -8.55 15.66 -14.27
C PHE A 331 -7.23 16.22 -13.72
N LEU A 332 -6.59 17.15 -14.46
CA LEU A 332 -5.36 17.82 -14.02
C LEU A 332 -5.60 18.79 -12.84
N GLU A 333 -6.82 19.30 -12.69
CA GLU A 333 -7.26 20.05 -11.50
C GLU A 333 -7.62 19.13 -10.32
N GLY A 334 -7.61 17.79 -10.52
CA GLY A 334 -7.92 16.79 -9.51
C GLY A 334 -9.41 16.61 -9.24
N GLU A 335 -10.31 17.04 -10.13
CA GLU A 335 -11.77 16.90 -9.98
C GLU A 335 -12.27 15.52 -10.44
N ALA A 336 -11.82 15.09 -11.61
CA ALA A 336 -12.17 13.79 -12.17
C ALA A 336 -11.20 12.65 -11.73
N PHE A 337 -10.26 12.93 -10.82
CA PHE A 337 -9.26 11.97 -10.39
C PHE A 337 -9.89 10.77 -9.64
N ASP A 338 -10.86 11.05 -8.76
CA ASP A 338 -11.51 10.01 -7.96
C ASP A 338 -12.28 9.00 -8.81
N GLU A 339 -12.96 9.45 -9.86
CA GLU A 339 -13.70 8.58 -10.79
C GLU A 339 -12.78 7.53 -11.44
N MET A 340 -11.57 7.95 -11.81
CA MET A 340 -10.55 7.06 -12.37
C MET A 340 -10.05 6.04 -11.33
N ILE A 341 -9.76 6.51 -10.11
CA ILE A 341 -9.26 5.64 -9.03
C ILE A 341 -10.33 4.65 -8.57
N GLU A 342 -11.58 5.08 -8.45
CA GLU A 342 -12.69 4.19 -8.11
C GLU A 342 -12.85 3.08 -9.13
N SER A 343 -12.79 3.41 -10.42
CA SER A 343 -12.87 2.43 -11.50
C SER A 343 -11.71 1.42 -11.48
N LEU A 344 -10.49 1.90 -11.22
CA LEU A 344 -9.31 1.04 -11.08
C LEU A 344 -9.41 0.14 -9.84
N THR A 345 -9.94 0.67 -8.74
CA THR A 345 -10.13 -0.08 -7.50
C THR A 345 -11.16 -1.18 -7.69
N LEU A 346 -12.29 -0.87 -8.36
CA LEU A 346 -13.33 -1.85 -8.66
C LEU A 346 -12.78 -2.99 -9.53
N GLN A 347 -12.03 -2.67 -10.59
CA GLN A 347 -11.43 -3.72 -11.43
C GLN A 347 -10.41 -4.58 -10.67
N ALA A 348 -9.53 -3.96 -9.86
CA ALA A 348 -8.58 -4.73 -9.05
C ALA A 348 -9.29 -5.65 -8.05
N GLN A 349 -10.41 -5.21 -7.48
CA GLN A 349 -11.26 -6.02 -6.63
C GLN A 349 -11.91 -7.19 -7.41
N GLU A 350 -12.41 -6.95 -8.61
CA GLU A 350 -12.97 -7.99 -9.47
C GLU A 350 -11.93 -9.04 -9.88
N GLU A 351 -10.73 -8.61 -10.25
CA GLU A 351 -9.63 -9.52 -10.57
C GLU A 351 -9.22 -10.37 -9.35
N SER A 352 -9.11 -9.75 -8.18
CA SER A 352 -8.79 -10.45 -6.94
C SER A 352 -9.87 -11.48 -6.57
N LEU A 353 -11.15 -11.14 -6.79
CA LEU A 353 -12.27 -12.05 -6.57
C LEU A 353 -12.28 -13.21 -7.58
N SER A 354 -11.84 -12.99 -8.81
CA SER A 354 -11.74 -14.04 -9.83
C SER A 354 -10.63 -15.04 -9.51
N ASN A 355 -9.56 -14.59 -8.86
CA ASN A 355 -8.42 -15.41 -8.44
C ASN A 355 -8.69 -16.22 -7.15
N LEU A 356 -9.76 -15.92 -6.40
CA LEU A 356 -10.23 -16.68 -5.24
C LEU A 356 -11.09 -17.91 -5.61
N LYS A 357 -11.30 -18.16 -6.89
CA LYS A 357 -11.96 -19.37 -7.41
C LYS A 357 -10.97 -20.49 -7.58
#